data_e819025d39d921b8326d395463e4334e
#
_entry.id   e819025d39d921b8326d395463e4334e
#
_cell.length_a   1.000
_cell.length_b   1.000
_cell.length_c   1.000
_cell.angle_alpha   90.00
_cell.angle_beta   90.00
_cell.angle_gamma   90.00
#
_symmetry.space_group_name_H-M   'P 1'
#
loop_
_entity.id
_entity.type
_entity.pdbx_description
1 polymer ?
#
loop_
_entity_poly.entity_id
_entity_poly.type
_entity_poly.pdbx_seq_one_letter_code
_entity_poly.pdbx_strand_id
1 'polypeptide(L)'
;MEDRFLKRLRKKARRGMRGWPLATVAFYGPNLSRASKVAVGIFTRENGDMEEIRDWKLDTGDVRTDPGIAREILEFMEAHGVLSVTMTDRIIGCPHQEGIDYEGEWCPVCDFWRGRDRFTGQIVQ
;
A
#
# COMPACT_ATOMS: atom_id res chain seq x y z
N MET A 1 -0.05 -21.67 -4.49
CA MET A 1 -0.90 -21.21 -5.59
C MET A 1 -1.46 -19.83 -5.27
N GLU A 2 -1.38 -18.92 -6.21
CA GLU A 2 -1.87 -17.56 -6.01
C GLU A 2 -3.39 -17.52 -6.09
N ASP A 3 -4.01 -16.80 -5.17
CA ASP A 3 -5.44 -16.63 -5.12
C ASP A 3 -5.94 -15.76 -6.28
N ARG A 4 -7.16 -16.03 -6.78
CA ARG A 4 -7.74 -15.30 -7.91
C ARG A 4 -7.88 -13.79 -7.65
N PHE A 5 -8.14 -13.39 -6.41
CA PHE A 5 -8.27 -11.97 -6.08
C PHE A 5 -6.92 -11.26 -6.14
N LEU A 6 -5.85 -11.90 -5.68
CA LEU A 6 -4.49 -11.36 -5.80
C LEU A 6 -4.10 -11.21 -7.27
N LYS A 7 -4.42 -12.22 -8.09
CA LYS A 7 -4.15 -12.15 -9.54
C LYS A 7 -4.90 -11.00 -10.21
N ARG A 8 -6.17 -10.80 -9.84
CA ARG A 8 -6.96 -9.70 -10.37
C ARG A 8 -6.38 -8.35 -9.98
N LEU A 9 -5.98 -8.19 -8.72
CA LEU A 9 -5.40 -6.95 -8.23
C LEU A 9 -4.09 -6.62 -8.98
N ARG A 10 -3.21 -7.60 -9.12
CA ARG A 10 -1.95 -7.42 -9.85
C ARG A 10 -2.18 -7.12 -11.33
N LYS A 11 -3.18 -7.74 -11.93
CA LYS A 11 -3.55 -7.49 -13.31
C LYS A 11 -4.01 -6.06 -13.51
N LYS A 12 -4.82 -5.54 -12.60
CA LYS A 12 -5.26 -4.13 -12.64
C LYS A 12 -4.07 -3.18 -12.57
N ALA A 13 -3.11 -3.45 -11.69
CA ALA A 13 -1.91 -2.62 -11.56
C ALA A 13 -1.07 -2.62 -12.85
N ARG A 14 -0.96 -3.77 -13.51
CA ARG A 14 -0.17 -3.89 -14.75
C ARG A 14 -0.82 -3.21 -15.96
N ARG A 15 -2.11 -2.94 -15.92
CA ARG A 15 -2.81 -2.27 -17.03
C ARG A 15 -2.39 -0.81 -17.21
N GLY A 16 -1.82 -0.19 -16.19
CA GLY A 16 -1.41 1.21 -16.25
C GLY A 16 -2.58 2.17 -16.20
N MET A 17 -2.37 3.38 -16.71
CA MET A 17 -3.36 4.44 -16.62
C MET A 17 -4.52 4.21 -17.59
N ARG A 18 -5.73 4.16 -17.04
CA ARG A 18 -6.98 3.93 -17.78
C ARG A 18 -8.00 5.04 -17.55
N GLY A 19 -7.63 6.05 -16.77
CA GLY A 19 -8.51 7.14 -16.40
C GLY A 19 -8.70 7.23 -14.89
N TRP A 20 -9.58 8.10 -14.48
CA TRP A 20 -9.86 8.39 -13.07
C TRP A 20 -11.24 7.83 -12.70
N PRO A 21 -11.45 7.42 -11.45
CA PRO A 21 -10.53 7.51 -10.30
C PRO A 21 -9.35 6.54 -10.37
N LEU A 22 -8.25 6.93 -9.72
CA LEU A 22 -7.06 6.11 -9.61
C LEU A 22 -6.88 5.68 -8.16
N ALA A 23 -6.54 4.42 -7.95
CA ALA A 23 -6.19 3.90 -6.63
C ALA A 23 -4.69 3.68 -6.53
N THR A 24 -4.10 4.09 -5.41
CA THR A 24 -2.71 3.77 -5.08
C THR A 24 -2.71 2.67 -4.03
N VAL A 25 -1.89 1.65 -4.24
CA VAL A 25 -1.73 0.54 -3.30
C VAL A 25 -0.29 0.53 -2.81
N ALA A 26 -0.10 0.76 -1.52
CA ALA A 26 1.23 0.85 -0.93
C ALA A 26 1.36 -0.12 0.25
N PHE A 27 2.52 -0.79 0.32
CA PHE A 27 2.79 -1.79 1.35
C PHE A 27 3.77 -1.27 2.38
N TYR A 28 3.53 -1.58 3.64
CA TYR A 28 4.35 -1.18 4.77
C TYR A 28 4.63 -2.37 5.67
N GLY A 29 5.77 -2.37 6.33
CA GLY A 29 6.12 -3.47 7.22
C GLY A 29 7.24 -3.11 8.18
N PRO A 30 7.50 -3.99 9.16
CA PRO A 30 8.57 -3.77 10.13
C PRO A 30 9.97 -3.90 9.52
N ASN A 31 10.05 -4.45 8.30
CA ASN A 31 11.30 -4.62 7.56
C ASN A 31 10.97 -4.75 6.08
N LEU A 32 11.92 -5.20 5.25
CA LEU A 32 11.73 -5.35 3.81
C LEU A 32 11.16 -6.72 3.40
N SER A 33 10.98 -7.62 4.35
CA SER A 33 10.57 -9.01 4.07
C SER A 33 9.08 -9.27 4.27
N ARG A 34 8.47 -8.59 5.24
CA ARG A 34 7.07 -8.83 5.60
C ARG A 34 6.27 -7.55 5.49
N ALA A 35 5.19 -7.59 4.71
CA ALA A 35 4.24 -6.48 4.65
C ALA A 35 3.13 -6.72 5.66
N SER A 36 3.13 -5.94 6.73
CA SER A 36 2.12 -6.04 7.79
C SER A 36 0.93 -5.10 7.59
N LYS A 37 1.06 -4.16 6.65
CA LYS A 37 0.02 -3.16 6.37
C LYS A 37 -0.03 -2.87 4.88
N VAL A 38 -1.24 -2.67 4.35
CA VAL A 38 -1.44 -2.14 3.01
C VAL A 38 -2.41 -0.96 3.11
N ALA A 39 -2.09 0.13 2.42
CA ALA A 39 -2.95 1.32 2.36
C ALA A 39 -3.38 1.54 0.92
N VAL A 40 -4.66 1.83 0.73
CA VAL A 40 -5.23 2.11 -0.60
C VAL A 40 -5.82 3.51 -0.55
N GLY A 41 -5.27 4.40 -1.38
CA GLY A 41 -5.74 5.78 -1.51
C GLY A 41 -6.49 5.98 -2.81
N ILE A 42 -7.54 6.80 -2.78
CA ILE A 42 -8.36 7.07 -3.96
C ILE A 42 -8.17 8.53 -4.39
N PHE A 43 -7.84 8.72 -5.66
CA PHE A 43 -7.72 10.04 -6.29
C PHE A 43 -8.70 10.11 -7.45
N THR A 44 -9.47 11.19 -7.50
CA THR A 44 -10.52 11.33 -8.53
C THR A 44 -10.07 12.13 -9.74
N ARG A 45 -8.94 12.82 -9.66
CA ARG A 45 -8.41 13.65 -10.75
C ARG A 45 -6.91 13.85 -10.62
N GLU A 46 -6.29 14.23 -11.72
CA GLU A 46 -4.87 14.57 -11.75
C GLU A 46 -4.60 15.79 -10.85
N ASN A 47 -3.51 15.72 -10.08
CA ASN A 47 -3.11 16.76 -9.13
C ASN A 47 -4.16 17.08 -8.07
N GLY A 48 -5.14 16.19 -7.89
CA GLY A 48 -6.13 16.34 -6.84
C GLY A 48 -5.63 15.77 -5.52
N ASP A 49 -6.31 16.13 -4.45
CA ASP A 49 -6.04 15.56 -3.14
C ASP A 49 -6.58 14.14 -3.05
N MET A 50 -6.05 13.38 -2.12
CA MET A 50 -6.57 12.04 -1.83
C MET A 50 -7.96 12.17 -1.24
N GLU A 51 -8.95 11.60 -1.94
CA GLU A 51 -10.37 11.70 -1.53
C GLU A 51 -10.68 10.77 -0.37
N GLU A 52 -10.05 9.59 -0.35
CA GLU A 52 -10.27 8.60 0.69
C GLU A 52 -9.08 7.68 0.79
N ILE A 53 -8.86 7.14 1.99
CA ILE A 53 -7.83 6.14 2.22
C ILE A 53 -8.39 5.09 3.18
N ARG A 54 -8.04 3.84 2.91
CA ARG A 54 -8.36 2.73 3.79
C ARG A 54 -7.13 1.85 3.91
N ASP A 55 -6.90 1.28 5.10
CA ASP A 55 -5.79 0.37 5.31
C ASP A 55 -6.26 -0.96 5.88
N TRP A 56 -5.41 -1.97 5.73
CA TRP A 56 -5.59 -3.31 6.29
C TRP A 56 -4.29 -3.70 6.95
N LYS A 57 -4.38 -4.35 8.12
CA LYS A 57 -3.23 -4.74 8.91
C LYS A 57 -3.34 -6.20 9.34
N LEU A 58 -2.18 -6.85 9.48
CA LEU A 58 -2.09 -8.19 10.03
C LEU A 58 -1.03 -8.22 11.14
N ASP A 59 -1.36 -8.84 12.27
CA ASP A 59 -0.41 -9.03 13.35
C ASP A 59 0.63 -10.10 12.99
N THR A 60 0.20 -11.10 12.22
CA THR A 60 1.06 -12.15 11.70
C THR A 60 0.76 -12.38 10.22
N GLY A 61 1.76 -12.83 9.48
CA GLY A 61 1.60 -13.06 8.04
C GLY A 61 1.88 -11.81 7.21
N ASP A 62 1.51 -11.87 5.96
CA ASP A 62 1.83 -10.83 4.98
C ASP A 62 0.56 -10.43 4.24
N VAL A 63 0.23 -9.13 4.24
CA VAL A 63 -0.98 -8.62 3.59
C VAL A 63 -0.99 -8.88 2.08
N ARG A 64 0.20 -9.03 1.47
CA ARG A 64 0.32 -9.28 0.03
C ARG A 64 -0.17 -10.66 -0.40
N THR A 65 -0.25 -11.60 0.55
CA THR A 65 -0.65 -12.97 0.28
C THR A 65 -1.96 -13.38 0.94
N ASP A 66 -2.65 -12.44 1.56
CA ASP A 66 -3.93 -12.69 2.22
C ASP A 66 -5.08 -12.51 1.22
N PRO A 67 -5.79 -13.58 0.84
CA PRO A 67 -6.86 -13.49 -0.16
C PRO A 67 -8.07 -12.69 0.32
N GLY A 68 -8.35 -12.69 1.61
CA GLY A 68 -9.44 -11.90 2.17
C GLY A 68 -9.19 -10.41 2.02
N ILE A 69 -7.96 -9.98 2.30
CA ILE A 69 -7.56 -8.57 2.13
C ILE A 69 -7.64 -8.18 0.66
N ALA A 70 -7.11 -9.01 -0.23
CA ALA A 70 -7.15 -8.72 -1.67
C ALA A 70 -8.58 -8.55 -2.16
N ARG A 71 -9.50 -9.40 -1.70
CA ARG A 71 -10.92 -9.30 -2.03
C ARG A 71 -11.51 -7.99 -1.54
N GLU A 72 -11.24 -7.61 -0.30
CA GLU A 72 -11.76 -6.36 0.27
C GLU A 72 -11.22 -5.13 -0.44
N ILE A 73 -9.95 -5.17 -0.85
CA ILE A 73 -9.35 -4.09 -1.65
C ILE A 73 -10.09 -3.94 -2.97
N LEU A 74 -10.36 -5.05 -3.66
CA LEU A 74 -11.09 -5.02 -4.93
C LEU A 74 -12.51 -4.47 -4.76
N GLU A 75 -13.19 -4.89 -3.68
CA GLU A 75 -14.53 -4.38 -3.38
C GLU A 75 -14.51 -2.88 -3.09
N PHE A 76 -13.51 -2.41 -2.35
CA PHE A 76 -13.32 -1.00 -2.05
C PHE A 76 -13.11 -0.20 -3.35
N MET A 77 -12.27 -0.70 -4.24
CA MET A 77 -12.03 -0.06 -5.53
C MET A 77 -13.29 -0.01 -6.40
N GLU A 78 -14.05 -1.10 -6.43
CA GLU A 78 -15.30 -1.15 -7.19
C GLU A 78 -16.32 -0.16 -6.65
N ALA A 79 -16.42 -0.03 -5.34
CA ALA A 79 -17.34 0.92 -4.70
C ALA A 79 -17.02 2.37 -5.08
N HIS A 80 -15.77 2.66 -5.40
CA HIS A 80 -15.33 4.00 -5.81
C HIS A 80 -15.18 4.16 -7.32
N GLY A 81 -15.55 3.14 -8.10
CA GLY A 81 -15.50 3.20 -9.57
C GLY A 81 -14.09 3.34 -10.11
N VAL A 82 -13.11 2.79 -9.45
CA VAL A 82 -11.68 2.94 -9.82
C VAL A 82 -11.40 2.37 -11.20
N LEU A 83 -10.75 3.17 -12.06
CA LEU A 83 -10.35 2.76 -13.40
C LEU A 83 -8.86 2.41 -13.50
N SER A 84 -8.03 3.01 -12.67
CA SER A 84 -6.57 2.84 -12.72
C SER A 84 -6.03 2.44 -11.37
N VAL A 85 -4.98 1.60 -11.35
CA VAL A 85 -4.34 1.15 -10.13
C VAL A 85 -2.83 1.30 -10.26
N THR A 86 -2.21 1.93 -9.25
CA THR A 86 -0.77 2.00 -9.10
C THR A 86 -0.39 1.25 -7.82
N MET A 87 0.55 0.33 -7.91
CA MET A 87 0.95 -0.51 -6.80
C MET A 87 2.46 -0.48 -6.62
N THR A 88 2.91 -0.37 -5.37
CA THR A 88 4.35 -0.45 -5.10
C THR A 88 4.82 -1.90 -5.19
N ASP A 89 6.06 -2.09 -5.67
CA ASP A 89 6.64 -3.43 -5.81
C ASP A 89 7.24 -3.94 -4.51
N ARG A 90 7.48 -3.05 -3.57
CA ARG A 90 8.18 -3.39 -2.33
C ARG A 90 7.54 -2.67 -1.15
N ILE A 91 7.98 -3.05 0.05
CA ILE A 91 7.57 -2.39 1.28
C ILE A 91 8.26 -1.03 1.35
N ILE A 92 7.48 0.03 1.51
CA ILE A 92 7.96 1.41 1.43
C ILE A 92 7.90 2.17 2.75
N GLY A 93 8.10 1.51 3.84
CA GLY A 93 8.14 2.15 5.15
C GLY A 93 7.56 1.29 6.24
N CYS A 94 7.57 1.82 7.46
CA CYS A 94 7.03 1.11 8.61
C CYS A 94 5.50 1.19 8.62
N PRO A 95 4.83 0.30 9.39
CA PRO A 95 3.35 0.31 9.43
C PRO A 95 2.75 1.58 10.03
N HIS A 96 3.54 2.46 10.61
CA HIS A 96 3.07 3.72 11.20
C HIS A 96 3.11 4.89 10.22
N GLN A 97 3.54 4.68 8.97
CA GLN A 97 3.71 5.77 7.99
C GLN A 97 2.40 6.47 7.62
N GLU A 98 1.43 5.72 7.17
CA GLU A 98 0.16 6.32 6.78
C GLU A 98 -0.72 6.49 8.01
N GLY A 99 -1.22 7.71 8.20
CA GLY A 99 -1.97 8.06 9.39
C GLY A 99 -1.11 8.74 10.45
N ILE A 100 0.17 8.81 10.24
CA ILE A 100 1.18 9.48 11.06
C ILE A 100 0.99 9.25 12.55
N ASP A 101 1.58 8.16 13.01
CA ASP A 101 1.54 7.78 14.42
C ASP A 101 2.72 8.33 15.20
N TYR A 102 3.59 9.13 14.57
CA TYR A 102 4.79 9.65 15.20
C TYR A 102 5.17 11.02 14.63
N GLU A 103 6.01 11.75 15.37
CA GLU A 103 6.60 13.00 14.93
C GLU A 103 8.07 12.76 14.57
N GLY A 104 8.59 13.57 13.65
CA GLY A 104 9.98 13.48 13.20
C GLY A 104 10.15 12.69 11.93
N GLU A 105 11.40 12.53 11.51
CA GLU A 105 11.74 11.87 10.25
C GLU A 105 11.62 10.35 10.31
N TRP A 106 11.83 9.77 11.50
CA TRP A 106 11.91 8.33 11.68
C TRP A 106 10.91 7.88 12.74
N CYS A 107 10.26 6.75 12.47
CA CYS A 107 9.38 6.15 13.47
C CYS A 107 10.20 5.72 14.69
N PRO A 108 9.84 6.17 15.92
CA PRO A 108 10.59 5.82 17.10
C PRO A 108 10.47 4.36 17.53
N VAL A 109 9.46 3.65 17.00
CA VAL A 109 9.20 2.25 17.34
C VAL A 109 9.87 1.28 16.38
N CYS A 110 9.96 1.65 15.09
CA CYS A 110 10.46 0.76 14.05
C CYS A 110 11.95 1.03 13.76
N ASP A 111 12.83 0.43 14.55
CA ASP A 111 14.27 0.62 14.42
C ASP A 111 14.83 0.27 13.05
N PHE A 112 14.24 -0.71 12.37
CA PHE A 112 14.69 -1.10 11.03
C PHE A 112 14.72 0.09 10.08
N TRP A 113 13.69 0.95 10.15
CA TRP A 113 13.55 2.05 9.21
C TRP A 113 14.34 3.30 9.60
N ARG A 114 14.90 3.31 10.78
CA ARG A 114 15.70 4.45 11.23
C ARG A 114 16.91 4.65 10.32
N GLY A 115 17.03 5.83 9.74
CA GLY A 115 18.13 6.16 8.85
C GLY A 115 18.05 5.51 7.48
N ARG A 116 16.90 4.92 7.11
CA ARG A 116 16.70 4.31 5.79
C ARG A 116 15.77 5.14 4.93
N ASP A 117 16.07 5.16 3.63
CA ASP A 117 15.14 5.72 2.66
C ASP A 117 13.95 4.75 2.52
N ARG A 118 12.74 5.25 2.71
CA ARG A 118 11.55 4.39 2.69
C ARG A 118 11.24 3.81 1.32
N PHE A 119 11.67 4.46 0.25
CA PHE A 119 11.38 4.00 -1.11
C PHE A 119 12.42 3.02 -1.64
N THR A 120 13.69 3.19 -1.28
CA THR A 120 14.77 2.31 -1.73
C THR A 120 15.13 1.25 -0.68
N GLY A 121 14.82 1.49 0.59
CA GLY A 121 15.19 0.61 1.69
C GLY A 121 16.66 0.69 2.08
N GLN A 122 17.40 1.60 1.46
CA GLN A 122 18.84 1.74 1.71
C GLN A 122 19.11 2.72 2.85
N ILE A 123 20.21 2.48 3.56
CA ILE A 123 20.63 3.36 4.64
C ILE A 123 21.09 4.69 4.05
N VAL A 124 20.54 5.77 4.60
CA VAL A 124 20.91 7.15 4.21
C VAL A 124 21.93 7.65 5.22
N GLN A 125 23.03 8.16 4.70
CA GLN A 125 24.10 8.71 5.53
C GLN A 125 24.16 10.24 5.48
#